data_af453fb1684f93c984646fbeee7da505
#
_entry.id   af453fb1684f93c984646fbeee7da505
#
_cell.length_a   1.000
_cell.length_b   1.000
_cell.length_c   1.000
_cell.angle_alpha   90.00
_cell.angle_beta   90.00
_cell.angle_gamma   90.00
#
_symmetry.space_group_name_H-M   'P 1'
#
loop_
_entity.id
_entity.type
_entity.pdbx_description
1 polymer ?
#
loop_
_entity_poly.entity_id
_entity_poly.type
_entity_poly.pdbx_seq_one_letter_code
_entity_poly.pdbx_strand_id
1 'polypeptide(L)'
;MKAITHNILMCNTKKCSGTDKNYPFIIKPTDILNREVEFDLDRIQKIYEKQDKRGLNQFCKDLNLFKYDFTTVDDATKKQNEFWEYAHHIINETMVNEGVLICPNCNREYPIKNGIINMVLQDEEM
;
A
#
# COMPACT_ATOMS: atom_id res chain seq x y z
N MET A 1 -2.17 -2.70 -8.68
CA MET A 1 -2.57 -2.44 -7.28
C MET A 1 -2.11 -1.05 -6.87
N LYS A 2 -3.01 -0.27 -6.37
CA LYS A 2 -2.73 1.06 -5.82
C LYS A 2 -2.48 0.98 -4.32
N ALA A 3 -1.89 2.03 -3.74
CA ALA A 3 -1.62 2.11 -2.31
C ALA A 3 -2.88 1.94 -1.46
N ILE A 4 -4.01 2.49 -1.89
CA ILE A 4 -5.29 2.37 -1.17
C ILE A 4 -5.70 0.90 -1.06
N THR A 5 -5.58 0.13 -2.13
CA THR A 5 -5.90 -1.30 -2.13
C THR A 5 -4.96 -2.08 -1.21
N HIS A 6 -3.66 -1.83 -1.29
CA HIS A 6 -2.66 -2.45 -0.42
C HIS A 6 -2.96 -2.17 1.06
N ASN A 7 -3.42 -0.95 1.35
CA ASN A 7 -3.66 -0.48 2.72
C ASN A 7 -4.77 -1.24 3.44
N ILE A 8 -5.74 -1.80 2.70
CA ILE A 8 -6.89 -2.51 3.29
C ILE A 8 -6.79 -4.04 3.20
N LEU A 9 -5.75 -4.57 2.53
CA LEU A 9 -5.63 -6.01 2.34
C LEU A 9 -4.94 -6.69 3.52
N MET A 10 -5.46 -7.86 3.91
CA MET A 10 -4.91 -8.72 4.95
C MET A 10 -4.93 -10.17 4.47
N CYS A 11 -4.00 -10.98 4.96
CA CYS A 11 -3.97 -12.41 4.66
C CYS A 11 -5.13 -13.13 5.34
N ASN A 12 -5.85 -13.95 4.59
CA ASN A 12 -7.05 -14.67 5.05
C ASN A 12 -6.85 -16.18 5.27
N THR A 13 -5.60 -16.65 5.28
CA THR A 13 -5.33 -18.06 5.58
C THR A 13 -5.69 -18.39 7.02
N LYS A 14 -5.89 -19.68 7.33
CA LYS A 14 -6.18 -20.14 8.70
C LYS A 14 -5.13 -19.69 9.69
N LYS A 15 -3.86 -19.66 9.28
CA LYS A 15 -2.73 -19.27 10.14
C LYS A 15 -2.77 -17.81 10.53
N CYS A 16 -3.42 -16.97 9.73
CA CYS A 16 -3.44 -15.53 9.89
C CYS A 16 -4.78 -14.98 10.36
N SER A 17 -5.83 -15.77 10.28
CA SER A 17 -7.17 -15.34 10.69
C SER A 17 -7.18 -15.00 12.19
N GLY A 18 -7.65 -13.79 12.51
CA GLY A 18 -7.74 -13.32 13.89
C GLY A 18 -6.46 -12.76 14.48
N THR A 19 -5.36 -12.67 13.70
CA THR A 19 -4.12 -12.01 14.14
C THR A 19 -3.95 -10.68 13.43
N ASP A 20 -3.28 -9.72 14.09
CA ASP A 20 -2.90 -8.44 13.49
C ASP A 20 -1.51 -8.48 12.82
N LYS A 21 -0.82 -9.61 12.89
CA LYS A 21 0.52 -9.79 12.31
C LYS A 21 0.50 -10.04 10.79
N ASN A 22 -0.68 -10.21 10.21
CA ASN A 22 -0.89 -10.44 8.77
C ASN A 22 -1.00 -9.14 7.97
N TYR A 23 -0.59 -8.01 8.51
CA TYR A 23 -0.69 -6.69 7.92
C TYR A 23 0.50 -5.83 8.33
N PRO A 24 1.01 -4.95 7.47
CA PRO A 24 0.72 -4.83 6.05
C PRO A 24 1.48 -5.87 5.21
N PHE A 25 0.98 -6.16 4.01
CA PHE A 25 1.69 -7.04 3.08
C PHE A 25 3.03 -6.46 2.66
N ILE A 26 4.02 -7.34 2.51
CA ILE A 26 5.29 -7.01 1.87
C ILE A 26 5.07 -7.09 0.36
N ILE A 27 5.58 -6.10 -0.39
CA ILE A 27 5.42 -6.05 -1.84
C ILE A 27 6.76 -6.32 -2.50
N LYS A 28 6.78 -7.25 -3.48
CA LYS A 28 7.91 -7.43 -4.37
C LYS A 28 7.47 -7.08 -5.79
N PRO A 29 7.59 -5.80 -6.19
CA PRO A 29 7.11 -5.37 -7.50
C PRO A 29 8.08 -5.77 -8.60
N THR A 30 7.55 -6.18 -9.75
CA THR A 30 8.32 -6.44 -10.96
C THR A 30 8.00 -5.43 -12.05
N ASP A 31 6.84 -4.78 -11.98
CA ASP A 31 6.45 -3.73 -12.91
C ASP A 31 5.61 -2.69 -12.18
N ILE A 32 6.06 -1.44 -12.21
CA ILE A 32 5.40 -0.30 -11.57
C ILE A 32 4.98 0.68 -12.66
N LEU A 33 3.72 1.10 -12.64
CA LEU A 33 3.18 2.10 -13.55
C LEU A 33 2.94 3.40 -12.82
N ASN A 34 3.22 4.51 -13.48
CA ASN A 34 2.92 5.85 -13.00
C ASN A 34 1.93 6.51 -13.96
N ARG A 35 0.84 7.03 -13.43
CA ARG A 35 -0.18 7.74 -14.21
C ARG A 35 -0.36 9.13 -13.62
N GLU A 36 -0.23 10.15 -14.46
CA GLU A 36 -0.47 11.53 -14.03
C GLU A 36 -1.96 11.73 -13.72
N VAL A 37 -2.25 12.23 -12.52
CA VAL A 37 -3.60 12.53 -12.05
C VAL A 37 -3.62 13.96 -11.55
N GLU A 38 -4.68 14.72 -11.85
CA GLU A 38 -4.81 16.10 -11.40
C GLU A 38 -4.73 16.19 -9.87
N PHE A 39 -3.90 17.12 -9.38
CA PHE A 39 -3.69 17.34 -7.95
C PHE A 39 -4.86 18.14 -7.36
N ASP A 40 -5.45 17.62 -6.28
CA ASP A 40 -6.50 18.27 -5.52
C ASP A 40 -6.16 18.14 -4.04
N LEU A 41 -5.79 19.26 -3.41
CA LEU A 41 -5.32 19.28 -2.03
C LEU A 41 -6.37 18.78 -1.05
N ASP A 42 -7.61 19.25 -1.16
CA ASP A 42 -8.69 18.83 -0.26
C ASP A 42 -8.95 17.34 -0.35
N ARG A 43 -8.95 16.82 -1.57
CA ARG A 43 -9.23 15.41 -1.83
C ARG A 43 -8.12 14.52 -1.27
N ILE A 44 -6.86 14.89 -1.50
CA ILE A 44 -5.73 14.07 -1.00
C ILE A 44 -5.66 14.09 0.53
N GLN A 45 -5.97 15.21 1.16
CA GLN A 45 -6.01 15.30 2.62
C GLN A 45 -7.06 14.37 3.21
N LYS A 46 -8.26 14.32 2.63
CA LYS A 46 -9.35 13.44 3.07
C LYS A 46 -8.99 11.97 2.90
N ILE A 47 -8.42 11.61 1.76
CA ILE A 47 -8.00 10.23 1.49
C ILE A 47 -6.90 9.81 2.46
N TYR A 48 -5.90 10.66 2.66
CA TYR A 48 -4.77 10.39 3.54
C TYR A 48 -5.21 10.11 4.98
N GLU A 49 -6.15 10.90 5.52
CA GLU A 49 -6.63 10.72 6.88
C GLU A 49 -7.26 9.34 7.13
N LYS A 50 -7.85 8.75 6.10
CA LYS A 50 -8.51 7.44 6.19
C LYS A 50 -7.55 6.27 6.08
N GLN A 51 -6.30 6.51 5.67
CA GLN A 51 -5.33 5.44 5.44
C GLN A 51 -4.56 5.07 6.70
N ASP A 52 -4.24 3.79 6.85
CA ASP A 52 -3.30 3.33 7.87
C ASP A 52 -1.88 3.73 7.45
N LYS A 53 -1.20 4.48 8.29
CA LYS A 53 0.12 5.04 7.96
C LYS A 53 1.20 3.97 7.86
N ARG A 54 1.04 2.86 8.58
CA ARG A 54 1.98 1.71 8.49
C ARG A 54 1.93 1.08 7.10
N GLY A 55 0.72 0.91 6.56
CA GLY A 55 0.55 0.37 5.22
C GLY A 55 1.12 1.28 4.14
N LEU A 56 0.92 2.59 4.26
CA LEU A 56 1.50 3.57 3.34
C LEU A 56 3.03 3.54 3.38
N ASN A 57 3.64 3.48 4.56
CA ASN A 57 5.08 3.37 4.71
C ASN A 57 5.63 2.11 4.05
N GLN A 58 4.96 0.97 4.26
CA GLN A 58 5.37 -0.30 3.65
C GLN A 58 5.32 -0.23 2.13
N PHE A 59 4.25 0.35 1.58
CA PHE A 59 4.11 0.54 0.14
C PHE A 59 5.27 1.37 -0.42
N CYS A 60 5.58 2.49 0.23
CA CYS A 60 6.67 3.37 -0.21
C CYS A 60 8.04 2.69 -0.13
N LYS A 61 8.31 1.98 0.96
CA LYS A 61 9.60 1.29 1.16
C LYS A 61 9.82 0.20 0.12
N ASP A 62 8.79 -0.59 -0.15
CA ASP A 62 8.90 -1.73 -1.06
C ASP A 62 9.03 -1.29 -2.52
N LEU A 63 8.50 -0.10 -2.86
CA LEU A 63 8.62 0.46 -4.20
C LEU A 63 9.83 1.40 -4.37
N ASN A 64 10.69 1.52 -3.34
CA ASN A 64 11.84 2.44 -3.33
C ASN A 64 11.45 3.92 -3.50
N LEU A 65 10.29 4.29 -2.97
CA LEU A 65 9.75 5.65 -3.07
C LEU A 65 9.67 6.35 -1.72
N PHE A 66 10.23 5.75 -0.66
CA PHE A 66 10.14 6.28 0.70
C PHE A 66 10.86 7.63 0.83
N LYS A 67 10.12 8.64 1.26
CA LYS A 67 10.62 10.00 1.47
C LYS A 67 10.23 10.55 2.83
N TYR A 68 9.01 10.28 3.29
CA TYR A 68 8.50 10.70 4.58
C TYR A 68 7.99 9.48 5.36
N ASP A 69 8.27 9.44 6.67
CA ASP A 69 7.67 8.45 7.55
C ASP A 69 6.31 8.97 8.00
N PHE A 70 5.23 8.41 7.44
CA PHE A 70 3.87 8.85 7.70
C PHE A 70 3.43 8.64 9.15
N THR A 71 4.10 7.75 9.89
CA THR A 71 3.77 7.51 11.30
C THR A 71 4.35 8.56 12.24
N THR A 72 5.40 9.28 11.81
CA THR A 72 6.12 10.25 12.64
C THR A 72 6.11 11.67 12.11
N VAL A 73 5.49 11.90 10.93
CA VAL A 73 5.45 13.22 10.29
C VAL A 73 4.75 14.23 11.19
N ASP A 74 5.34 15.42 11.35
CA ASP A 74 4.81 16.47 12.21
C ASP A 74 3.87 17.42 11.46
N ASP A 75 3.21 18.32 12.23
CA ASP A 75 2.26 19.27 11.65
C ASP A 75 2.94 20.29 10.74
N ALA A 76 4.18 20.67 11.02
CA ALA A 76 4.93 21.61 10.18
C ALA A 76 5.16 21.02 8.79
N THR A 77 5.52 19.74 8.70
CA THR A 77 5.69 19.04 7.43
C THR A 77 4.37 18.94 6.67
N LYS A 78 3.26 18.66 7.39
CA LYS A 78 1.92 18.57 6.76
C LYS A 78 1.41 19.90 6.21
N LYS A 79 1.98 21.03 6.61
CA LYS A 79 1.64 22.34 6.07
C LYS A 79 2.31 22.64 4.74
N GLN A 80 3.30 21.84 4.34
CA GLN A 80 4.05 22.03 3.10
C GLN A 80 3.34 21.36 1.94
N ASN A 81 3.19 22.07 0.82
CA ASN A 81 2.60 21.52 -0.39
C ASN A 81 3.38 20.32 -0.92
N GLU A 82 4.70 20.33 -0.77
CA GLU A 82 5.58 19.24 -1.20
C GLU A 82 5.18 17.91 -0.57
N PHE A 83 4.82 17.91 0.72
CA PHE A 83 4.33 16.70 1.40
C PHE A 83 3.05 16.16 0.73
N TRP A 84 2.09 17.04 0.43
CA TRP A 84 0.82 16.63 -0.18
C TRP A 84 0.98 16.21 -1.64
N GLU A 85 1.90 16.83 -2.36
CA GLU A 85 2.24 16.40 -3.72
C GLU A 85 2.84 15.00 -3.71
N TYR A 86 3.72 14.70 -2.75
CA TYR A 86 4.29 13.37 -2.57
C TYR A 86 3.21 12.34 -2.23
N ALA A 87 2.32 12.65 -1.27
CA ALA A 87 1.22 11.76 -0.88
C ALA A 87 0.30 11.49 -2.07
N HIS A 88 0.00 12.52 -2.87
CA HIS A 88 -0.80 12.38 -4.08
C HIS A 88 -0.15 11.44 -5.08
N HIS A 89 1.14 11.60 -5.32
CA HIS A 89 1.89 10.73 -6.23
C HIS A 89 1.82 9.27 -5.78
N ILE A 90 2.06 9.01 -4.51
CA ILE A 90 2.05 7.65 -3.96
C ILE A 90 0.64 7.03 -4.00
N ILE A 91 -0.37 7.78 -3.61
CA ILE A 91 -1.74 7.25 -3.45
C ILE A 91 -2.48 7.18 -4.79
N ASN A 92 -2.37 8.21 -5.61
CA ASN A 92 -3.20 8.36 -6.82
C ASN A 92 -2.49 8.04 -8.13
N GLU A 93 -1.17 8.21 -8.20
CA GLU A 93 -0.43 8.12 -9.46
C GLU A 93 0.39 6.86 -9.61
N THR A 94 0.76 6.21 -8.51
CA THR A 94 1.63 5.03 -8.53
C THR A 94 0.81 3.74 -8.41
N MET A 95 1.10 2.76 -9.26
CA MET A 95 0.42 1.47 -9.25
C MET A 95 1.41 0.34 -9.48
N VAL A 96 1.29 -0.74 -8.71
CA VAL A 96 2.00 -1.99 -8.99
C VAL A 96 1.20 -2.76 -10.03
N ASN A 97 1.76 -2.87 -11.23
CA ASN A 97 1.11 -3.59 -12.32
C ASN A 97 1.36 -5.10 -12.22
N GLU A 98 2.58 -5.49 -11.89
CA GLU A 98 2.95 -6.89 -11.70
C GLU A 98 3.88 -7.05 -10.51
N GLY A 99 3.79 -8.17 -9.84
CA GLY A 99 4.60 -8.47 -8.67
C GLY A 99 3.95 -9.51 -7.79
N VAL A 100 4.36 -9.53 -6.52
CA VAL A 100 3.87 -10.48 -5.52
C VAL A 100 3.65 -9.74 -4.20
N LEU A 101 2.55 -10.05 -3.51
CA LEU A 101 2.36 -9.69 -2.11
C LEU A 101 2.74 -10.88 -1.24
N ILE A 102 3.43 -10.61 -0.13
CA ILE A 102 3.86 -11.65 0.81
C ILE A 102 3.29 -11.32 2.19
N CYS A 103 2.61 -12.28 2.80
CA CYS A 103 2.12 -12.12 4.16
C CYS A 103 3.30 -12.07 5.14
N PRO A 104 3.41 -11.02 6.01
CA PRO A 104 4.52 -10.93 6.96
C PRO A 104 4.44 -11.98 8.08
N ASN A 105 3.29 -12.64 8.27
CA ASN A 105 3.13 -13.64 9.30
C ASN A 105 3.39 -15.08 8.80
N CYS A 106 2.77 -15.48 7.68
CA CYS A 106 2.87 -16.86 7.19
C CYS A 106 3.67 -17.02 5.90
N ASN A 107 4.14 -15.92 5.31
CA ASN A 107 4.93 -15.89 4.07
C ASN A 107 4.17 -16.39 2.82
N ARG A 108 2.84 -16.47 2.88
CA ARG A 108 2.05 -16.83 1.70
C ARG A 108 2.18 -15.74 0.65
N GLU A 109 2.36 -16.15 -0.59
CA GLU A 109 2.50 -15.25 -1.73
C GLU A 109 1.17 -15.12 -2.49
N TYR A 110 0.82 -13.88 -2.85
CA TYR A 110 -0.35 -13.56 -3.66
C TYR A 110 0.11 -12.82 -4.90
N PRO A 111 -0.05 -13.40 -6.11
CA PRO A 111 0.45 -12.76 -7.32
C PRO A 111 -0.39 -11.56 -7.74
N ILE A 112 0.29 -10.56 -8.31
CA ILE A 112 -0.35 -9.38 -8.90
C ILE A 112 -0.09 -9.43 -10.40
N LYS A 113 -1.17 -9.41 -11.20
CA LYS A 113 -1.08 -9.39 -12.66
C LYS A 113 -2.03 -8.34 -13.22
N ASN A 114 -1.52 -7.46 -14.08
CA ASN A 114 -2.30 -6.37 -14.68
C ASN A 114 -2.99 -5.50 -13.63
N GLY A 115 -2.30 -5.27 -12.51
CA GLY A 115 -2.83 -4.48 -11.39
C GLY A 115 -3.83 -5.20 -10.50
N ILE A 116 -4.16 -6.47 -10.80
CA ILE A 116 -5.15 -7.27 -10.07
C ILE A 116 -4.45 -8.29 -9.19
N ILE A 117 -4.85 -8.33 -7.91
CA ILE A 117 -4.30 -9.26 -6.92
C ILE A 117 -5.16 -10.51 -6.90
N ASN A 118 -4.51 -11.69 -7.03
CA ASN A 118 -5.19 -12.96 -6.90
C ASN A 118 -5.17 -13.39 -5.42
N MET A 119 -6.33 -13.27 -4.74
CA MET A 119 -6.49 -13.63 -3.33
C MET A 119 -7.22 -14.97 -3.15
N VAL A 120 -7.33 -15.78 -4.19
CA VAL A 120 -7.99 -17.08 -4.11
C VAL A 120 -7.15 -18.03 -3.24
N LEU A 121 -7.78 -18.61 -2.21
CA LEU A 121 -7.15 -19.56 -1.30
C LEU A 121 -7.43 -20.99 -1.75
N GLN A 122 -6.50 -21.90 -1.51
CA GLN A 122 -6.71 -23.33 -1.67
C GLN A 122 -7.57 -23.86 -0.50
N ASP A 123 -8.22 -25.01 -0.66
CA ASP A 123 -9.09 -25.59 0.38
C ASP A 123 -8.36 -25.76 1.71
N GLU A 124 -7.10 -26.17 1.68
CA GLU A 124 -6.29 -26.37 2.88
C GLU A 124 -5.92 -25.06 3.57
N GLU A 125 -6.13 -23.91 2.93
CA GLU A 125 -5.81 -22.57 3.47
C GLU A 125 -7.01 -21.87 4.09
N MET A 126 -8.18 -22.41 3.92
CA MET A 126 -9.44 -21.80 4.39
C MET A 126 -9.73 -22.06 5.87
#